data_ef3ddea3a292c6c40240a714cd1017de
#
_entry.id   ef3ddea3a292c6c40240a714cd1017de
#
_cell.length_a   1.000
_cell.length_b   1.000
_cell.length_c   1.000
_cell.angle_alpha   90.00
_cell.angle_beta   90.00
_cell.angle_gamma   90.00
#
_symmetry.space_group_name_H-M   'P 1'
#
loop_
_entity.id
_entity.type
_entity.pdbx_description
1 polymer ?
#
loop_
_entity_poly.entity_id
_entity_poly.type
_entity_poly.pdbx_seq_one_letter_code
_entity_poly.pdbx_strand_id
1 'polypeptide(L)'
;MIIQVRSAALTYQSADGEVEALRSISLSMNEGEFCSIVGPSGCGKSTLLGAIAGLETLDSGSILVDGEEVRGPSPRIGLMPQRDQLFEWKTIQENVMLGLQVRRRDTPESRRRVAELLERYGLAEFAQKRPGQLSGGMRQRCALIRTLAIEPRILLLDEPFSALDYQTRLAVSADIHAILRREGQTALLVTHDISEAISMSDRIFILSRRPATVKAVRDLRELKDLTPLQRRDHPSFHIHFNAVWKELDIHV
;
A
#
# COMPACT_ATOMS: atom_id res chain seq x y z
N MET A 1 -12.37 14.28 -0.28
CA MET A 1 -12.08 12.83 -0.12
C MET A 1 -11.59 12.29 -1.45
N ILE A 2 -10.45 11.62 -1.47
CA ILE A 2 -9.86 11.07 -2.69
C ILE A 2 -10.26 9.61 -2.92
N ILE A 3 -10.48 8.83 -1.85
CA ILE A 3 -11.06 7.48 -1.90
C ILE A 3 -12.34 7.48 -1.09
N GLN A 4 -13.42 6.90 -1.63
CA GLN A 4 -14.66 6.62 -0.93
C GLN A 4 -15.12 5.20 -1.29
N VAL A 5 -15.22 4.35 -0.29
CA VAL A 5 -15.83 3.03 -0.39
C VAL A 5 -17.19 3.11 0.31
N ARG A 6 -18.26 2.74 -0.38
CA ARG A 6 -19.65 2.86 0.10
C ARG A 6 -20.32 1.49 0.07
N SER A 7 -20.53 0.91 1.23
CA SER A 7 -21.21 -0.38 1.44
C SER A 7 -20.76 -1.47 0.49
N ALA A 8 -19.44 -1.54 0.23
CA ALA A 8 -18.87 -2.51 -0.71
C ALA A 8 -19.03 -3.94 -0.19
N ALA A 9 -19.58 -4.83 -1.02
CA ALA A 9 -19.68 -6.25 -0.76
C ALA A 9 -19.10 -7.05 -1.93
N LEU A 10 -18.47 -8.20 -1.62
CA LEU A 10 -17.86 -9.06 -2.61
C LEU A 10 -17.85 -10.51 -2.10
N THR A 11 -18.33 -11.42 -2.93
CA THR A 11 -18.39 -12.85 -2.70
C THR A 11 -17.66 -13.58 -3.82
N TYR A 12 -16.75 -14.45 -3.48
CA TYR A 12 -16.10 -15.35 -4.44
C TYR A 12 -16.91 -16.63 -4.63
N GLN A 13 -17.08 -17.02 -5.88
CA GLN A 13 -17.61 -18.33 -6.25
C GLN A 13 -16.45 -19.33 -6.30
N SER A 14 -16.56 -20.44 -5.61
CA SER A 14 -15.57 -21.53 -5.65
C SER A 14 -16.26 -22.88 -5.88
N ALA A 15 -15.49 -23.90 -6.20
CA ALA A 15 -16.01 -25.26 -6.35
C ALA A 15 -16.66 -25.81 -5.07
N ASP A 16 -16.21 -25.31 -3.91
CA ASP A 16 -16.67 -25.71 -2.58
C ASP A 16 -17.82 -24.82 -2.04
N GLY A 17 -18.32 -23.86 -2.86
CA GLY A 17 -19.39 -22.93 -2.50
C GLY A 17 -19.00 -21.47 -2.55
N GLU A 18 -19.87 -20.63 -2.01
CA GLU A 18 -19.69 -19.19 -1.97
C GLU A 18 -18.86 -18.76 -0.75
N VAL A 19 -17.95 -17.82 -0.96
CA VAL A 19 -17.11 -17.26 0.11
C VAL A 19 -17.31 -15.75 0.14
N GLU A 20 -18.15 -15.26 1.06
CA GLU A 20 -18.33 -13.83 1.28
C GLU A 20 -17.03 -13.23 1.87
N ALA A 21 -16.32 -12.45 1.06
CA ALA A 21 -15.05 -11.85 1.45
C ALA A 21 -15.25 -10.49 2.12
N LEU A 22 -16.12 -9.64 1.56
CA LEU A 22 -16.42 -8.30 2.05
C LEU A 22 -17.92 -8.16 2.29
N ARG A 23 -18.29 -7.57 3.42
CA ARG A 23 -19.68 -7.28 3.79
C ARG A 23 -19.86 -5.82 4.17
N SER A 24 -20.51 -5.05 3.29
CA SER A 24 -20.89 -3.65 3.55
C SER A 24 -19.73 -2.77 4.08
N ILE A 25 -18.55 -2.90 3.47
CA ILE A 25 -17.38 -2.07 3.82
C ILE A 25 -17.66 -0.62 3.44
N SER A 26 -17.47 0.28 4.40
CA SER A 26 -17.51 1.73 4.17
C SER A 26 -16.29 2.38 4.82
N LEU A 27 -15.50 3.10 4.00
CA LEU A 27 -14.36 3.89 4.47
C LEU A 27 -14.08 5.05 3.52
N SER A 28 -13.34 6.04 4.00
CA SER A 28 -12.94 7.18 3.17
C SER A 28 -11.56 7.69 3.55
N MET A 29 -10.83 8.24 2.55
CA MET A 29 -9.52 8.85 2.73
C MET A 29 -9.49 10.24 2.10
N ASN A 30 -8.72 11.13 2.70
CA ASN A 30 -8.44 12.45 2.13
C ASN A 30 -7.14 12.44 1.31
N GLU A 31 -6.99 13.43 0.43
CA GLU A 31 -5.75 13.62 -0.32
C GLU A 31 -4.59 13.90 0.65
N GLY A 32 -3.43 13.29 0.35
CA GLY A 32 -2.23 13.38 1.18
C GLY A 32 -2.25 12.56 2.48
N GLU A 33 -3.37 11.86 2.79
CA GLU A 33 -3.39 10.94 3.94
C GLU A 33 -2.61 9.65 3.65
N PHE A 34 -1.92 9.17 4.66
CA PHE A 34 -1.39 7.81 4.71
C PHE A 34 -2.29 6.99 5.65
N CYS A 35 -3.04 6.05 5.12
CA CYS A 35 -3.90 5.17 5.91
C CYS A 35 -3.43 3.72 5.85
N SER A 36 -3.77 2.94 6.87
CA SER A 36 -3.56 1.48 6.84
C SER A 36 -4.87 0.73 7.03
N ILE A 37 -4.90 -0.47 6.47
CA ILE A 37 -5.90 -1.50 6.76
C ILE A 37 -5.20 -2.63 7.50
N VAL A 38 -5.68 -2.96 8.70
CA VAL A 38 -5.23 -4.10 9.48
C VAL A 38 -6.38 -5.07 9.73
N GLY A 39 -6.08 -6.33 9.89
CA GLY A 39 -7.07 -7.37 10.15
C GLY A 39 -6.45 -8.76 10.15
N PRO A 40 -7.16 -9.78 10.62
CA PRO A 40 -6.67 -11.16 10.65
C PRO A 40 -6.26 -11.65 9.26
N SER A 41 -5.40 -12.68 9.22
CA SER A 41 -5.02 -13.31 7.95
C SER A 41 -6.26 -13.86 7.24
N GLY A 42 -6.35 -13.64 5.93
CA GLY A 42 -7.45 -14.11 5.10
C GLY A 42 -8.81 -13.42 5.35
N CYS A 43 -8.86 -12.29 6.07
CA CYS A 43 -10.13 -11.59 6.32
C CYS A 43 -10.70 -10.85 5.10
N GLY A 44 -9.89 -10.54 4.08
CA GLY A 44 -10.34 -9.80 2.89
C GLY A 44 -9.58 -8.49 2.60
N LYS A 45 -8.46 -8.22 3.28
CA LYS A 45 -7.65 -6.99 3.08
C LYS A 45 -7.21 -6.80 1.63
N SER A 46 -6.56 -7.81 1.06
CA SER A 46 -6.09 -7.75 -0.33
C SER A 46 -7.26 -7.74 -1.33
N THR A 47 -8.39 -8.39 -1.00
CA THR A 47 -9.63 -8.29 -1.78
C THR A 47 -10.15 -6.85 -1.83
N LEU A 48 -10.21 -6.17 -0.68
CA LEU A 48 -10.61 -4.76 -0.62
C LEU A 48 -9.64 -3.86 -1.39
N LEU A 49 -8.33 -4.12 -1.24
CA LEU A 49 -7.31 -3.38 -1.99
C LEU A 49 -7.43 -3.61 -3.50
N GLY A 50 -7.68 -4.87 -3.92
CA GLY A 50 -7.95 -5.24 -5.30
C GLY A 50 -9.20 -4.56 -5.87
N ALA A 51 -10.26 -4.47 -5.09
CA ALA A 51 -11.48 -3.76 -5.47
C ALA A 51 -11.23 -2.25 -5.65
N ILE A 52 -10.45 -1.62 -4.74
CA ILE A 52 -10.05 -0.20 -4.89
C ILE A 52 -9.17 -0.01 -6.13
N ALA A 53 -8.30 -0.99 -6.44
CA ALA A 53 -7.46 -0.97 -7.64
C ALA A 53 -8.24 -1.19 -8.95
N GLY A 54 -9.51 -1.62 -8.88
CA GLY A 54 -10.33 -1.99 -10.03
C GLY A 54 -9.97 -3.36 -10.62
N LEU A 55 -9.33 -4.22 -9.84
CA LEU A 55 -8.97 -5.59 -10.24
C LEU A 55 -10.05 -6.61 -9.85
N GLU A 56 -10.87 -6.24 -8.85
CA GLU A 56 -12.00 -7.05 -8.39
C GLU A 56 -13.30 -6.29 -8.62
N THR A 57 -14.37 -6.99 -8.97
CA THR A 57 -15.70 -6.42 -9.18
C THR A 57 -16.55 -6.64 -7.95
N LEU A 58 -17.19 -5.59 -7.46
CA LEU A 58 -18.11 -5.69 -6.32
C LEU A 58 -19.44 -6.32 -6.73
N ASP A 59 -20.05 -7.09 -5.83
CA ASP A 59 -21.43 -7.56 -5.99
C ASP A 59 -22.42 -6.42 -5.72
N SER A 60 -22.09 -5.53 -4.75
CA SER A 60 -22.89 -4.36 -4.43
C SER A 60 -22.05 -3.26 -3.77
N GLY A 61 -22.65 -2.07 -3.67
CA GLY A 61 -21.93 -0.88 -3.22
C GLY A 61 -21.17 -0.19 -4.33
N SER A 62 -20.27 0.75 -3.98
CA SER A 62 -19.45 1.47 -4.96
C SER A 62 -18.13 1.93 -4.37
N ILE A 63 -17.14 2.09 -5.22
CA ILE A 63 -15.85 2.69 -4.89
C ILE A 63 -15.63 3.88 -5.81
N LEU A 64 -15.36 5.04 -5.22
CA LEU A 64 -14.98 6.24 -5.96
C LEU A 64 -13.54 6.60 -5.66
N VAL A 65 -12.80 6.93 -6.72
CA VAL A 65 -11.45 7.46 -6.66
C VAL A 65 -11.42 8.79 -7.39
N ASP A 66 -11.03 9.85 -6.67
CA ASP A 66 -11.02 11.22 -7.18
C ASP A 66 -12.39 11.65 -7.77
N GLY A 67 -13.47 11.21 -7.10
CA GLY A 67 -14.87 11.47 -7.49
C GLY A 67 -15.42 10.60 -8.63
N GLU A 68 -14.60 9.77 -9.26
CA GLU A 68 -15.01 8.87 -10.32
C GLU A 68 -15.18 7.43 -9.83
N GLU A 69 -16.23 6.78 -10.25
CA GLU A 69 -16.50 5.39 -9.89
C GLU A 69 -15.49 4.44 -10.53
N VAL A 70 -14.92 3.55 -9.71
CA VAL A 70 -13.97 2.54 -10.14
C VAL A 70 -14.74 1.40 -10.81
N ARG A 71 -14.55 1.25 -12.11
CA ARG A 71 -15.14 0.17 -12.95
C ARG A 71 -14.09 -0.73 -13.58
N GLY A 72 -12.83 -0.51 -13.26
CA GLY A 72 -11.68 -1.25 -13.75
C GLY A 72 -10.37 -0.57 -13.39
N PRO A 73 -9.20 -1.12 -13.79
CA PRO A 73 -7.90 -0.54 -13.51
C PRO A 73 -7.78 0.90 -14.01
N SER A 74 -7.32 1.81 -13.14
CA SER A 74 -7.20 3.24 -13.43
C SER A 74 -5.73 3.67 -13.45
N PRO A 75 -5.32 4.55 -14.39
CA PRO A 75 -3.98 5.13 -14.39
C PRO A 75 -3.71 6.03 -13.18
N ARG A 76 -4.74 6.46 -12.44
CA ARG A 76 -4.63 7.25 -11.22
C ARG A 76 -4.17 6.44 -10.02
N ILE A 77 -4.23 5.11 -10.11
CA ILE A 77 -3.88 4.19 -9.03
C ILE A 77 -2.59 3.47 -9.37
N GLY A 78 -1.63 3.53 -8.45
CA GLY A 78 -0.44 2.69 -8.44
C GLY A 78 -0.63 1.57 -7.43
N LEU A 79 -0.45 0.33 -7.84
CA LEU A 79 -0.49 -0.83 -6.95
C LEU A 79 0.91 -1.42 -6.81
N MET A 80 1.37 -1.53 -5.57
CA MET A 80 2.56 -2.30 -5.20
C MET A 80 2.10 -3.58 -4.51
N PRO A 81 2.20 -4.73 -5.17
CA PRO A 81 1.78 -6.01 -4.60
C PRO A 81 2.78 -6.51 -3.56
N GLN A 82 2.38 -7.53 -2.78
CA GLN A 82 3.15 -8.13 -1.70
C GLN A 82 4.57 -8.57 -2.12
N ARG A 83 4.70 -9.13 -3.32
CA ARG A 83 6.01 -9.43 -3.91
C ARG A 83 6.42 -8.29 -4.82
N ASP A 84 7.71 -7.99 -4.90
CA ASP A 84 8.24 -6.91 -5.74
C ASP A 84 7.91 -7.05 -7.23
N GLN A 85 7.70 -8.30 -7.70
CA GLN A 85 7.35 -8.63 -9.09
C GLN A 85 8.26 -7.93 -10.12
N LEU A 86 9.55 -7.80 -9.80
CA LEU A 86 10.53 -7.31 -10.74
C LEU A 86 10.83 -8.40 -11.78
N PHE A 87 10.95 -8.01 -13.04
CA PHE A 87 11.35 -8.93 -14.10
C PHE A 87 12.84 -9.21 -13.99
N GLU A 88 13.19 -10.45 -13.65
CA GLU A 88 14.59 -10.87 -13.41
C GLU A 88 15.49 -10.74 -14.65
N TRP A 89 14.93 -10.77 -15.86
CA TRP A 89 15.66 -10.61 -17.13
C TRP A 89 15.86 -9.16 -17.55
N LYS A 90 15.24 -8.19 -16.85
CA LYS A 90 15.37 -6.77 -17.10
C LYS A 90 16.32 -6.11 -16.11
N THR A 91 16.95 -5.02 -16.51
CA THR A 91 17.69 -4.16 -15.58
C THR A 91 16.74 -3.43 -14.64
N ILE A 92 17.28 -2.82 -13.59
CA ILE A 92 16.50 -2.01 -12.65
C ILE A 92 15.86 -0.83 -13.37
N GLN A 93 16.62 -0.13 -14.22
CA GLN A 93 16.08 0.96 -15.01
C GLN A 93 14.94 0.52 -15.94
N GLU A 94 15.09 -0.61 -16.63
CA GLU A 94 14.05 -1.17 -17.48
C GLU A 94 12.81 -1.60 -16.70
N ASN A 95 12.98 -2.15 -15.49
CA ASN A 95 11.87 -2.46 -14.59
C ASN A 95 11.08 -1.20 -14.20
N VAL A 96 11.78 -0.13 -13.83
CA VAL A 96 11.15 1.15 -13.46
C VAL A 96 10.44 1.80 -14.66
N MET A 97 11.04 1.73 -15.84
CA MET A 97 10.47 2.27 -17.07
C MET A 97 9.23 1.52 -17.57
N LEU A 98 9.01 0.29 -17.13
CA LEU A 98 8.01 -0.60 -17.71
C LEU A 98 6.60 0.02 -17.77
N GLY A 99 6.13 0.58 -16.66
CA GLY A 99 4.80 1.19 -16.58
C GLY A 99 4.62 2.37 -17.55
N LEU A 100 5.70 3.14 -17.76
CA LEU A 100 5.73 4.24 -18.71
C LEU A 100 5.71 3.72 -20.16
N GLN A 101 6.45 2.65 -20.46
CA GLN A 101 6.46 1.99 -21.78
C GLN A 101 5.09 1.43 -22.13
N VAL A 102 4.45 0.70 -21.22
CA VAL A 102 3.10 0.15 -21.43
C VAL A 102 2.09 1.26 -21.72
N ARG A 103 2.23 2.40 -21.06
CA ARG A 103 1.37 3.59 -21.25
C ARG A 103 1.78 4.46 -22.44
N ARG A 104 2.79 4.06 -23.24
CA ARG A 104 3.35 4.83 -24.36
C ARG A 104 3.83 6.23 -23.93
N ARG A 105 4.35 6.36 -22.71
CA ARG A 105 4.88 7.58 -22.10
C ARG A 105 6.40 7.51 -21.91
N ASP A 106 7.09 6.67 -22.66
CA ASP A 106 8.56 6.59 -22.69
C ASP A 106 9.13 7.76 -23.53
N THR A 107 9.30 8.89 -22.86
CA THR A 107 9.82 10.14 -23.43
C THR A 107 11.18 10.49 -22.80
N PRO A 108 11.99 11.37 -23.42
CA PRO A 108 13.23 11.85 -22.80
C PRO A 108 13.01 12.45 -21.41
N GLU A 109 11.87 13.08 -21.18
CA GLU A 109 11.50 13.68 -19.89
C GLU A 109 11.23 12.58 -18.84
N SER A 110 10.42 11.57 -19.18
CA SER A 110 10.13 10.47 -18.26
C SER A 110 11.39 9.65 -17.93
N ARG A 111 12.31 9.48 -18.89
CA ARG A 111 13.62 8.82 -18.64
C ARG A 111 14.48 9.63 -17.68
N ARG A 112 14.52 10.96 -17.83
CA ARG A 112 15.23 11.86 -16.90
C ARG A 112 14.65 11.75 -15.50
N ARG A 113 13.31 11.82 -15.37
CA ARG A 113 12.62 11.65 -14.09
C ARG A 113 12.92 10.29 -13.43
N VAL A 114 12.94 9.22 -14.21
CA VAL A 114 13.31 7.89 -13.68
C VAL A 114 14.75 7.89 -13.17
N ALA A 115 15.69 8.51 -13.88
CA ALA A 115 17.07 8.62 -13.42
C ALA A 115 17.16 9.43 -12.11
N GLU A 116 16.43 10.55 -12.00
CA GLU A 116 16.34 11.36 -10.78
C GLU A 116 15.73 10.58 -9.61
N LEU A 117 14.70 9.76 -9.86
CA LEU A 117 14.11 8.88 -8.83
C LEU A 117 15.12 7.81 -8.37
N LEU A 118 15.82 7.16 -9.30
CA LEU A 118 16.84 6.17 -8.97
C LEU A 118 17.98 6.79 -8.15
N GLU A 119 18.44 7.98 -8.49
CA GLU A 119 19.47 8.71 -7.75
C GLU A 119 18.97 9.10 -6.36
N ARG A 120 17.81 9.76 -6.28
CA ARG A 120 17.19 10.23 -5.03
C ARG A 120 16.98 9.10 -4.01
N TYR A 121 16.71 7.90 -4.49
CA TYR A 121 16.42 6.73 -3.64
C TYR A 121 17.56 5.72 -3.57
N GLY A 122 18.79 6.15 -3.97
CA GLY A 122 20.03 5.39 -3.76
C GLY A 122 20.16 4.14 -4.63
N LEU A 123 19.55 4.16 -5.82
CA LEU A 123 19.61 3.04 -6.78
C LEU A 123 20.30 3.42 -8.11
N ALA A 124 20.87 4.60 -8.24
CA ALA A 124 21.51 5.05 -9.49
C ALA A 124 22.64 4.10 -9.95
N GLU A 125 23.52 3.69 -9.03
CA GLU A 125 24.64 2.77 -9.32
C GLU A 125 24.16 1.38 -9.72
N PHE A 126 22.92 1.04 -9.38
CA PHE A 126 22.30 -0.25 -9.67
C PHE A 126 21.38 -0.21 -10.89
N ALA A 127 21.25 0.93 -11.56
CA ALA A 127 20.33 1.13 -12.69
C ALA A 127 20.49 0.05 -13.79
N GLN A 128 21.74 -0.34 -14.08
CA GLN A 128 22.09 -1.34 -15.09
C GLN A 128 22.21 -2.77 -14.52
N LYS A 129 22.02 -2.95 -13.21
CA LYS A 129 22.02 -4.27 -12.56
C LYS A 129 20.66 -4.96 -12.76
N ARG A 130 20.61 -6.27 -12.53
CA ARG A 130 19.38 -7.08 -12.52
C ARG A 130 18.88 -7.31 -11.10
N PRO A 131 17.59 -7.60 -10.89
CA PRO A 131 17.00 -7.79 -9.56
C PRO A 131 17.75 -8.79 -8.66
N GLY A 132 18.22 -9.89 -9.21
CA GLY A 132 19.00 -10.88 -8.46
C GLY A 132 20.34 -10.39 -7.88
N GLN A 133 20.78 -9.18 -8.26
CA GLN A 133 22.00 -8.55 -7.75
C GLN A 133 21.73 -7.53 -6.63
N LEU A 134 20.46 -7.35 -6.24
CA LEU A 134 20.01 -6.40 -5.23
C LEU A 134 19.64 -7.10 -3.92
N SER A 135 19.81 -6.40 -2.80
CA SER A 135 19.22 -6.82 -1.52
C SER A 135 17.70 -6.75 -1.55
N GLY A 136 17.00 -7.44 -0.64
CA GLY A 136 15.55 -7.39 -0.53
C GLY A 136 15.00 -5.97 -0.37
N GLY A 137 15.63 -5.15 0.48
CA GLY A 137 15.23 -3.74 0.66
C GLY A 137 15.44 -2.89 -0.60
N MET A 138 16.51 -3.14 -1.37
CA MET A 138 16.73 -2.45 -2.64
C MET A 138 15.69 -2.86 -3.68
N ARG A 139 15.30 -4.14 -3.72
CA ARG A 139 14.22 -4.65 -4.59
C ARG A 139 12.89 -3.98 -4.26
N GLN A 140 12.55 -3.85 -2.97
CA GLN A 140 11.33 -3.15 -2.54
C GLN A 140 11.34 -1.66 -2.93
N ARG A 141 12.46 -0.96 -2.73
CA ARG A 141 12.62 0.42 -3.22
C ARG A 141 12.46 0.51 -4.74
N CYS A 142 13.03 -0.41 -5.49
CA CYS A 142 12.87 -0.45 -6.95
C CYS A 142 11.39 -0.64 -7.36
N ALA A 143 10.65 -1.54 -6.71
CA ALA A 143 9.24 -1.76 -6.95
C ALA A 143 8.40 -0.51 -6.63
N LEU A 144 8.73 0.20 -5.54
CA LEU A 144 8.10 1.48 -5.22
C LEU A 144 8.40 2.54 -6.30
N ILE A 145 9.66 2.71 -6.70
CA ILE A 145 10.06 3.68 -7.73
C ILE A 145 9.34 3.38 -9.05
N ARG A 146 9.23 2.10 -9.45
CA ARG A 146 8.45 1.68 -10.62
C ARG A 146 7.00 2.14 -10.53
N THR A 147 6.41 2.05 -9.34
CA THR A 147 5.03 2.48 -9.13
C THR A 147 4.91 4.00 -9.08
N LEU A 148 5.87 4.72 -8.51
CA LEU A 148 5.89 6.19 -8.49
C LEU A 148 6.22 6.82 -9.85
N ALA A 149 6.99 6.13 -10.69
CA ALA A 149 7.37 6.62 -12.02
C ALA A 149 6.17 6.92 -12.93
N ILE A 150 5.06 6.23 -12.74
CA ILE A 150 3.82 6.45 -13.50
C ILE A 150 2.95 7.60 -12.96
N GLU A 151 3.39 8.29 -11.90
CA GLU A 151 2.71 9.45 -11.26
C GLU A 151 1.27 9.14 -10.85
N PRO A 152 1.03 8.13 -10.01
CA PRO A 152 -0.32 7.84 -9.55
C PRO A 152 -0.79 8.90 -8.58
N ARG A 153 -2.11 9.15 -8.51
CA ARG A 153 -2.74 10.00 -7.48
C ARG A 153 -2.81 9.29 -6.13
N ILE A 154 -2.92 7.97 -6.18
CA ILE A 154 -3.07 7.10 -5.02
C ILE A 154 -2.13 5.91 -5.15
N LEU A 155 -1.45 5.59 -4.08
CA LEU A 155 -0.60 4.42 -3.96
C LEU A 155 -1.24 3.38 -3.05
N LEU A 156 -1.44 2.19 -3.57
CA LEU A 156 -1.92 1.04 -2.83
C LEU A 156 -0.73 0.09 -2.57
N LEU A 157 -0.52 -0.27 -1.31
CA LEU A 157 0.60 -1.09 -0.85
C LEU A 157 0.04 -2.36 -0.18
N ASP A 158 0.26 -3.52 -0.79
CA ASP A 158 -0.19 -4.81 -0.25
C ASP A 158 0.98 -5.53 0.44
N GLU A 159 1.02 -5.47 1.77
CA GLU A 159 2.05 -6.09 2.62
C GLU A 159 3.50 -5.92 2.11
N PRO A 160 3.93 -4.70 1.74
CA PRO A 160 5.14 -4.49 0.95
C PRO A 160 6.43 -4.89 1.68
N PHE A 161 6.39 -5.08 3.00
CA PHE A 161 7.57 -5.36 3.81
C PHE A 161 7.58 -6.76 4.41
N SER A 162 6.58 -7.59 4.13
CA SER A 162 6.39 -8.91 4.76
C SER A 162 7.55 -9.89 4.51
N ALA A 163 8.26 -9.75 3.38
CA ALA A 163 9.39 -10.63 3.02
C ALA A 163 10.74 -10.17 3.59
N LEU A 164 10.80 -9.06 4.34
CA LEU A 164 12.03 -8.50 4.89
C LEU A 164 12.23 -8.96 6.34
N ASP A 165 13.49 -9.16 6.73
CA ASP A 165 13.86 -9.31 8.13
C ASP A 165 13.52 -8.05 8.94
N TYR A 166 13.48 -8.16 10.26
CA TYR A 166 13.00 -7.09 11.13
C TYR A 166 13.79 -5.78 10.98
N GLN A 167 15.13 -5.82 10.95
CA GLN A 167 15.95 -4.61 10.88
C GLN A 167 15.83 -3.93 9.52
N THR A 168 15.90 -4.71 8.44
CA THR A 168 15.71 -4.22 7.07
C THR A 168 14.30 -3.63 6.90
N ARG A 169 13.28 -4.26 7.49
CA ARG A 169 11.90 -3.78 7.47
C ARG A 169 11.77 -2.40 8.10
N LEU A 170 12.36 -2.19 9.29
CA LEU A 170 12.35 -0.89 9.97
C LEU A 170 12.99 0.21 9.10
N ALA A 171 14.16 -0.06 8.55
CA ALA A 171 14.87 0.91 7.72
C ALA A 171 14.07 1.23 6.43
N VAL A 172 13.65 0.19 5.70
CA VAL A 172 12.93 0.36 4.42
C VAL A 172 11.57 1.01 4.62
N SER A 173 10.81 0.66 5.67
CA SER A 173 9.53 1.31 5.96
C SER A 173 9.69 2.80 6.30
N ALA A 174 10.75 3.16 7.06
CA ALA A 174 11.06 4.55 7.35
C ALA A 174 11.44 5.32 6.08
N ASP A 175 12.27 4.74 5.23
CA ASP A 175 12.65 5.34 3.95
C ASP A 175 11.42 5.56 3.05
N ILE A 176 10.58 4.54 2.89
CA ILE A 176 9.37 4.60 2.06
C ILE A 176 8.38 5.63 2.61
N HIS A 177 8.18 5.69 3.93
CA HIS A 177 7.34 6.70 4.55
C HIS A 177 7.86 8.12 4.24
N ALA A 178 9.18 8.35 4.42
CA ALA A 178 9.79 9.65 4.13
C ALA A 178 9.63 10.05 2.65
N ILE A 179 9.78 9.09 1.73
CA ILE A 179 9.55 9.27 0.30
C ILE A 179 8.10 9.73 0.05
N LEU A 180 7.12 8.98 0.55
CA LEU A 180 5.71 9.25 0.28
C LEU A 180 5.24 10.56 0.89
N ARG A 181 5.73 10.92 2.10
CA ARG A 181 5.45 12.23 2.72
C ARG A 181 6.06 13.38 1.92
N ARG A 182 7.30 13.24 1.45
CA ARG A 182 7.99 14.25 0.64
C ARG A 182 7.29 14.52 -0.69
N GLU A 183 6.79 13.47 -1.35
CA GLU A 183 6.06 13.56 -2.62
C GLU A 183 4.58 13.97 -2.42
N GLY A 184 4.13 14.16 -1.16
CA GLY A 184 2.72 14.47 -0.86
C GLY A 184 1.75 13.37 -1.29
N GLN A 185 2.23 12.13 -1.36
CA GLN A 185 1.49 11.01 -1.94
C GLN A 185 0.40 10.51 -1.00
N THR A 186 -0.81 10.31 -1.53
CA THR A 186 -1.86 9.59 -0.83
C THR A 186 -1.57 8.09 -0.87
N ALA A 187 -1.54 7.42 0.27
CA ALA A 187 -1.20 6.00 0.33
C ALA A 187 -2.13 5.19 1.22
N LEU A 188 -2.49 3.99 0.77
CA LEU A 188 -3.22 3.00 1.54
C LEU A 188 -2.38 1.73 1.67
N LEU A 189 -1.97 1.41 2.89
CA LEU A 189 -1.16 0.25 3.24
C LEU A 189 -2.05 -0.87 3.79
N VAL A 190 -1.95 -2.05 3.23
CA VAL A 190 -2.45 -3.28 3.85
C VAL A 190 -1.29 -3.95 4.56
N THR A 191 -1.47 -4.25 5.83
CA THR A 191 -0.48 -4.98 6.63
C THR A 191 -1.15 -5.81 7.74
N HIS A 192 -0.48 -6.85 8.19
CA HIS A 192 -0.84 -7.60 9.40
C HIS A 192 0.00 -7.18 10.63
N ASP A 193 1.00 -6.31 10.45
CA ASP A 193 1.86 -5.79 11.51
C ASP A 193 1.27 -4.48 12.07
N ILE A 194 0.76 -4.55 13.32
CA ILE A 194 0.17 -3.41 14.02
C ILE A 194 1.21 -2.30 14.23
N SER A 195 2.45 -2.69 14.54
CA SER A 195 3.53 -1.72 14.79
C SER A 195 3.88 -0.94 13.53
N GLU A 196 3.85 -1.60 12.38
CA GLU A 196 4.03 -0.97 11.08
C GLU A 196 2.89 0.02 10.78
N ALA A 197 1.63 -0.42 10.93
CA ALA A 197 0.47 0.43 10.71
C ALA A 197 0.52 1.70 11.58
N ILE A 198 0.83 1.59 12.88
CA ILE A 198 0.92 2.75 13.79
C ILE A 198 2.09 3.66 13.39
N SER A 199 3.23 3.07 13.02
CA SER A 199 4.43 3.86 12.70
C SER A 199 4.26 4.70 11.43
N MET A 200 3.45 4.24 10.47
CA MET A 200 3.38 4.87 9.15
C MET A 200 2.11 5.70 8.90
N SER A 201 1.00 5.41 9.61
CA SER A 201 -0.32 5.90 9.20
C SER A 201 -0.80 7.12 9.98
N ASP A 202 -1.69 7.88 9.35
CA ASP A 202 -2.50 8.93 10.00
C ASP A 202 -3.79 8.35 10.58
N ARG A 203 -4.32 7.28 9.93
CA ARG A 203 -5.47 6.52 10.41
C ARG A 203 -5.32 5.04 10.06
N ILE A 204 -5.89 4.19 10.92
CA ILE A 204 -5.93 2.74 10.72
C ILE A 204 -7.39 2.30 10.67
N PHE A 205 -7.77 1.59 9.60
CA PHE A 205 -9.03 0.87 9.49
C PHE A 205 -8.81 -0.56 9.96
N ILE A 206 -9.57 -0.98 10.97
CA ILE A 206 -9.47 -2.31 11.57
C ILE A 206 -10.60 -3.16 11.02
N LEU A 207 -10.27 -4.25 10.33
CA LEU A 207 -11.26 -5.16 9.77
C LEU A 207 -11.54 -6.34 10.72
N SER A 208 -12.79 -6.81 10.68
CA SER A 208 -13.23 -8.04 11.35
C SER A 208 -12.65 -9.28 10.67
N ARG A 209 -12.87 -10.46 11.27
CA ARG A 209 -12.75 -11.74 10.57
C ARG A 209 -13.74 -11.79 9.40
N ARG A 210 -13.49 -12.72 8.45
CA ARG A 210 -14.37 -12.95 7.29
C ARG A 210 -15.79 -13.33 7.70
N PRO A 211 -16.82 -12.75 7.07
CA PRO A 211 -16.75 -11.69 6.07
C PRO A 211 -16.30 -10.38 6.68
N ALA A 212 -15.37 -9.67 5.97
CA ALA A 212 -14.79 -8.45 6.48
C ALA A 212 -15.82 -7.31 6.58
N THR A 213 -15.81 -6.64 7.71
CA THR A 213 -16.48 -5.35 7.97
C THR A 213 -15.46 -4.40 8.57
N VAL A 214 -15.68 -3.09 8.50
CA VAL A 214 -14.87 -2.12 9.27
C VAL A 214 -15.35 -2.16 10.72
N LYS A 215 -14.53 -2.74 11.60
CA LYS A 215 -14.84 -2.89 13.03
C LYS A 215 -14.59 -1.62 13.81
N ALA A 216 -13.47 -0.95 13.52
CA ALA A 216 -13.08 0.30 14.16
C ALA A 216 -12.16 1.13 13.25
N VAL A 217 -12.05 2.41 13.55
CA VAL A 217 -11.07 3.32 12.94
C VAL A 217 -10.25 3.97 14.05
N ARG A 218 -8.92 3.90 13.93
CA ARG A 218 -8.01 4.55 14.86
C ARG A 218 -7.40 5.79 14.23
N ASP A 219 -7.55 6.93 14.86
CA ASP A 219 -6.93 8.21 14.46
C ASP A 219 -5.54 8.32 15.11
N LEU A 220 -4.53 8.63 14.32
CA LEU A 220 -3.12 8.76 14.73
C LEU A 220 -2.53 10.11 14.28
N ARG A 221 -3.38 11.06 13.85
CA ARG A 221 -2.93 12.34 13.29
C ARG A 221 -2.14 13.19 14.28
N GLU A 222 -2.27 12.92 15.57
CA GLU A 222 -1.41 13.51 16.61
C GLU A 222 0.08 13.16 16.46
N LEU A 223 0.37 12.04 15.78
CA LEU A 223 1.73 11.55 15.52
C LEU A 223 2.26 11.91 14.12
N LYS A 224 1.49 12.63 13.30
CA LYS A 224 1.77 12.80 11.87
C LYS A 224 3.13 13.44 11.56
N ASP A 225 3.61 14.32 12.44
CA ASP A 225 4.86 15.06 12.26
C ASP A 225 6.10 14.28 12.74
N LEU A 226 5.89 13.09 13.32
CA LEU A 226 6.94 12.20 13.78
C LEU A 226 7.31 11.18 12.69
N THR A 227 8.62 10.87 12.62
CA THR A 227 9.11 9.77 11.78
C THR A 227 8.63 8.41 12.31
N PRO A 228 8.61 7.34 11.49
CA PRO A 228 8.22 6.01 11.95
C PRO A 228 8.97 5.51 13.17
N LEU A 229 10.26 5.83 13.30
CA LEU A 229 11.08 5.47 14.47
C LEU A 229 10.66 6.29 15.69
N GLN A 230 10.51 7.62 15.56
CA GLN A 230 10.06 8.48 16.65
C GLN A 230 8.66 8.09 17.15
N ARG A 231 7.75 7.66 16.26
CA ARG A 231 6.42 7.17 16.66
C ARG A 231 6.52 5.92 17.54
N ARG A 232 7.47 5.00 17.26
CA ARG A 232 7.70 3.78 18.08
C ARG A 232 8.17 4.09 19.47
N ASP A 233 8.96 5.16 19.63
CA ASP A 233 9.48 5.62 20.92
C ASP A 233 8.48 6.52 21.66
N HIS A 234 7.39 6.94 21.01
CA HIS A 234 6.42 7.85 21.62
C HIS A 234 5.55 7.14 22.67
N PRO A 235 5.27 7.77 23.83
CA PRO A 235 4.46 7.15 24.89
C PRO A 235 3.09 6.64 24.45
N SER A 236 2.43 7.32 23.51
CA SER A 236 1.11 6.90 23.01
C SER A 236 1.18 5.67 22.09
N PHE A 237 2.37 5.24 21.63
CA PHE A 237 2.50 4.07 20.75
C PHE A 237 1.87 2.82 21.36
N HIS A 238 2.21 2.52 22.62
CA HIS A 238 1.67 1.35 23.32
C HIS A 238 0.16 1.47 23.57
N ILE A 239 -0.35 2.67 23.76
CA ILE A 239 -1.79 2.91 23.93
C ILE A 239 -2.53 2.54 22.63
N HIS A 240 -2.01 3.02 21.49
CA HIS A 240 -2.58 2.69 20.19
C HIS A 240 -2.42 1.20 19.86
N PHE A 241 -1.26 0.62 20.13
CA PHE A 241 -0.99 -0.79 19.91
C PHE A 241 -2.00 -1.67 20.66
N ASN A 242 -2.17 -1.44 21.95
CA ASN A 242 -3.09 -2.21 22.78
C ASN A 242 -4.55 -2.03 22.33
N ALA A 243 -4.93 -0.83 21.89
CA ALA A 243 -6.27 -0.57 21.37
C ALA A 243 -6.53 -1.34 20.06
N VAL A 244 -5.59 -1.31 19.10
CA VAL A 244 -5.71 -2.05 17.84
C VAL A 244 -5.68 -3.56 18.10
N TRP A 245 -4.79 -4.04 18.97
CA TRP A 245 -4.68 -5.45 19.35
C TRP A 245 -6.01 -5.98 19.92
N LYS A 246 -6.61 -5.23 20.84
CA LYS A 246 -7.91 -5.59 21.44
C LYS A 246 -9.03 -5.68 20.39
N GLU A 247 -9.05 -4.76 19.43
CA GLU A 247 -10.05 -4.77 18.35
C GLU A 247 -9.88 -5.95 17.39
N LEU A 248 -8.66 -6.46 17.22
CA LEU A 248 -8.40 -7.61 16.35
C LEU A 248 -8.84 -8.94 16.96
N ASP A 249 -9.31 -8.97 18.23
CA ASP A 249 -9.73 -10.18 18.96
C ASP A 249 -8.67 -11.32 18.86
N ILE A 250 -7.39 -10.95 18.97
CA ILE A 250 -6.32 -11.93 19.00
C ILE A 250 -6.32 -12.56 20.40
N HIS A 251 -7.09 -13.63 20.57
CA HIS A 251 -6.99 -14.48 21.75
C HIS A 251 -5.72 -15.33 21.60
N VAL A 252 -4.77 -15.16 22.52
CA VAL A 252 -3.61 -16.02 22.72
C VAL A 252 -4.03 -17.23 23.54
#